data_ea4659178a5aca8d736e0ebe412ea49f
#
_entry.id   ea4659178a5aca8d736e0ebe412ea49f
#
_cell.length_a   1.000
_cell.length_b   1.000
_cell.length_c   1.000
_cell.angle_alpha   90.00
_cell.angle_beta   90.00
_cell.angle_gamma   90.00
#
_symmetry.space_group_name_H-M   'P 1'
#
loop_
_entity.id
_entity.type
_entity.pdbx_description
1 polymer ?
#
loop_
_entity_poly.entity_id
_entity_poly.type
_entity_poly.pdbx_seq_one_letter_code
_entity_poly.pdbx_strand_id
1 'polypeptide(L)'
;MISAEPVIYVLIFIAVLALVQGAYLVIFGKSISMDGKVNRRLDMLDKGGNREQVLDQLRKEMTQHMKSQSIPVYSMLAHKAQMANIAFTPMQIVLLMVVVSAAAFGMLTILTDVGVPIRILVSLLMGVGGVYTWINSKANKRMSMSGEQLPEAVELMVRSLRVGHPFSNAISIVSREVPDPLGTEMGMVSDEAAYGRDMGETLKAVAERLDNQDMRFLAVAVTIQQTSGGNLAEILDGLAKVIRARFRLFRRVDAITAEAKWSGKLLSGFPILALIGINLVQPNYFDEVMESPLFIPACFVVAAFLVLNLIVMRALVNIKV
;
A
#
# COMPACT_ATOMS: atom_id res chain seq x y z
N MET A 1 -6.67 -13.90 43.00
CA MET A 1 -7.58 -13.28 42.00
C MET A 1 -6.71 -12.71 40.90
N ILE A 2 -6.51 -13.44 39.85
CA ILE A 2 -5.92 -12.85 38.65
C ILE A 2 -6.97 -11.90 38.16
N SER A 3 -6.61 -10.66 38.19
CA SER A 3 -7.40 -9.64 37.55
C SER A 3 -7.57 -10.05 36.08
N ALA A 4 -8.80 -10.11 35.60
CA ALA A 4 -9.09 -10.23 34.17
C ALA A 4 -8.52 -9.02 33.40
N GLU A 5 -7.75 -8.18 34.08
CA GLU A 5 -7.12 -6.95 33.61
C GLU A 5 -6.31 -7.12 32.33
N PRO A 6 -5.34 -8.08 32.20
CA PRO A 6 -4.56 -8.16 30.97
C PRO A 6 -5.39 -8.59 29.76
N VAL A 7 -6.39 -9.46 29.94
CA VAL A 7 -7.28 -9.87 28.84
C VAL A 7 -8.23 -8.73 28.48
N ILE A 8 -8.75 -8.02 29.47
CA ILE A 8 -9.57 -6.82 29.27
C ILE A 8 -8.74 -5.75 28.54
N TYR A 9 -7.46 -5.56 28.91
CA TYR A 9 -6.58 -4.59 28.22
C TYR A 9 -6.33 -4.94 26.77
N VAL A 10 -6.13 -6.22 26.45
CA VAL A 10 -5.98 -6.68 25.05
C VAL A 10 -7.29 -6.51 24.26
N LEU A 11 -8.44 -6.85 24.85
CA LEU A 11 -9.74 -6.65 24.21
C LEU A 11 -10.06 -5.16 24.00
N ILE A 12 -9.77 -4.32 25.02
CA ILE A 12 -9.91 -2.88 24.91
C ILE A 12 -8.98 -2.32 23.84
N PHE A 13 -7.73 -2.78 23.77
CA PHE A 13 -6.78 -2.38 22.75
C PHE A 13 -7.29 -2.70 21.34
N ILE A 14 -7.81 -3.92 21.13
CA ILE A 14 -8.40 -4.35 19.85
C ILE A 14 -9.66 -3.52 19.54
N ALA A 15 -10.52 -3.27 20.53
CA ALA A 15 -11.73 -2.47 20.37
C ALA A 15 -11.43 -1.01 20.02
N VAL A 16 -10.42 -0.39 20.68
CA VAL A 16 -9.94 0.96 20.36
C VAL A 16 -9.38 1.01 18.95
N LEU A 17 -8.59 0.02 18.57
CA LEU A 17 -8.00 -0.07 17.24
C LEU A 17 -9.09 -0.23 16.16
N ALA A 18 -10.10 -1.05 16.42
CA ALA A 18 -11.25 -1.23 15.53
C ALA A 18 -12.11 0.05 15.47
N LEU A 19 -12.31 0.76 16.58
CA LEU A 19 -13.09 1.98 16.65
C LEU A 19 -12.40 3.16 15.95
N VAL A 20 -11.09 3.31 16.15
CA VAL A 20 -10.27 4.30 15.42
C VAL A 20 -10.25 4.01 13.94
N GLN A 21 -10.07 2.74 13.52
CA GLN A 21 -10.16 2.35 12.11
C GLN A 21 -11.59 2.53 11.56
N GLY A 22 -12.61 2.19 12.33
CA GLY A 22 -14.02 2.36 11.96
C GLY A 22 -14.41 3.84 11.81
N ALA A 23 -14.09 4.68 12.78
CA ALA A 23 -14.31 6.11 12.72
C ALA A 23 -13.56 6.76 11.54
N TYR A 24 -12.33 6.32 11.30
CA TYR A 24 -11.54 6.75 10.17
C TYR A 24 -12.20 6.37 8.82
N LEU A 25 -12.69 5.13 8.68
CA LEU A 25 -13.41 4.67 7.48
C LEU A 25 -14.72 5.43 7.27
N VAL A 26 -15.44 5.78 8.34
CA VAL A 26 -16.71 6.53 8.25
C VAL A 26 -16.46 7.99 7.86
N ILE A 27 -15.47 8.64 8.49
CA ILE A 27 -15.18 10.07 8.24
C ILE A 27 -14.51 10.28 6.89
N PHE A 28 -13.60 9.39 6.49
CA PHE A 28 -12.77 9.53 5.30
C PHE A 28 -13.11 8.53 4.18
N GLY A 29 -13.97 7.55 4.44
CA GLY A 29 -14.32 6.49 3.48
C GLY A 29 -14.96 7.01 2.19
N LYS A 30 -15.74 8.08 2.25
CA LYS A 30 -16.33 8.71 1.06
C LYS A 30 -15.32 9.39 0.13
N SER A 31 -14.21 9.91 0.68
CA SER A 31 -13.10 10.46 -0.12
C SER A 31 -12.20 9.39 -0.74
N ILE A 32 -12.31 8.15 -0.25
CA ILE A 32 -11.45 7.01 -0.59
C ILE A 32 -12.13 6.07 -1.59
N SER A 33 -13.46 6.12 -1.76
CA SER A 33 -14.23 5.13 -2.51
C SER A 33 -14.46 5.47 -3.99
N MET A 34 -13.66 6.34 -4.58
CA MET A 34 -13.56 6.41 -6.04
C MET A 34 -12.60 5.33 -6.57
N ASP A 35 -12.67 4.15 -5.95
CA ASP A 35 -11.86 3.00 -6.30
C ASP A 35 -12.43 2.28 -7.54
N GLY A 36 -11.68 2.35 -8.61
CA GLY A 36 -11.40 1.13 -9.36
C GLY A 36 -12.24 0.83 -10.58
N LYS A 37 -13.18 1.65 -11.04
CA LYS A 37 -13.85 1.40 -12.34
C LYS A 37 -13.86 2.58 -13.31
N VAL A 38 -13.58 3.79 -12.83
CA VAL A 38 -13.58 5.00 -13.65
C VAL A 38 -12.20 5.63 -13.59
N ASN A 39 -11.63 5.97 -14.73
CA ASN A 39 -10.40 6.73 -14.81
C ASN A 39 -10.65 8.13 -14.22
N ARG A 40 -9.99 8.46 -13.11
CA ARG A 40 -10.18 9.71 -12.36
C ARG A 40 -10.06 10.96 -13.26
N ARG A 41 -9.16 10.89 -14.25
CA ARG A 41 -8.98 11.97 -15.22
C ARG A 41 -10.21 12.15 -16.10
N LEU A 42 -10.84 11.06 -16.54
CA LEU A 42 -12.08 11.10 -17.33
C LEU A 42 -13.23 11.65 -16.51
N ASP A 43 -13.37 11.28 -15.25
CA ASP A 43 -14.40 11.81 -14.34
C ASP A 43 -14.25 13.34 -14.14
N MET A 44 -13.01 13.85 -14.06
CA MET A 44 -12.75 15.27 -13.99
C MET A 44 -13.09 16.01 -15.32
N LEU A 45 -12.86 15.37 -16.46
CA LEU A 45 -13.21 15.91 -17.77
C LEU A 45 -14.72 15.89 -18.00
N ASP A 46 -15.42 14.81 -17.60
CA ASP A 46 -16.87 14.70 -17.71
C ASP A 46 -17.61 15.73 -16.82
N LYS A 47 -17.01 16.12 -15.70
CA LYS A 47 -17.51 17.22 -14.84
C LYS A 47 -17.29 18.62 -15.40
N GLY A 48 -16.87 18.73 -16.67
CA GLY A 48 -16.71 20.01 -17.37
C GLY A 48 -15.37 20.70 -17.20
N GLY A 49 -14.37 19.99 -16.65
CA GLY A 49 -12.98 20.50 -16.54
C GLY A 49 -12.32 20.63 -17.91
N ASN A 50 -11.69 21.78 -18.21
CA ASN A 50 -10.84 21.92 -19.39
C ASN A 50 -9.60 21.03 -19.20
N ARG A 51 -9.12 20.40 -20.29
CA ARG A 51 -7.96 19.50 -20.32
C ARG A 51 -6.73 20.08 -19.61
N GLU A 52 -6.46 21.34 -19.85
CA GLU A 52 -5.36 22.09 -19.22
C GLU A 52 -5.54 22.24 -17.70
N GLN A 53 -6.76 22.58 -17.27
CA GLN A 53 -7.09 22.73 -15.85
C GLN A 53 -7.00 21.40 -15.09
N VAL A 54 -7.47 20.31 -15.70
CA VAL A 54 -7.37 18.96 -15.12
C VAL A 54 -5.91 18.52 -15.01
N LEU A 55 -5.09 18.77 -16.04
CA LEU A 55 -3.66 18.48 -16.00
C LEU A 55 -2.94 19.29 -14.92
N ASP A 56 -3.21 20.61 -14.85
CA ASP A 56 -2.62 21.49 -13.83
C ASP A 56 -3.04 21.09 -12.42
N GLN A 57 -4.28 20.69 -12.23
CA GLN A 57 -4.77 20.20 -10.93
C GLN A 57 -4.07 18.91 -10.53
N LEU A 58 -3.98 17.93 -11.43
CA LEU A 58 -3.26 16.66 -11.18
C LEU A 58 -1.77 16.91 -10.93
N ARG A 59 -1.15 17.81 -11.66
CA ARG A 59 0.25 18.22 -11.43
C ARG A 59 0.43 18.92 -10.07
N LYS A 60 -0.44 19.85 -9.71
CA LYS A 60 -0.39 20.53 -8.42
C LYS A 60 -0.52 19.55 -7.27
N GLU A 61 -1.44 18.60 -7.34
CA GLU A 61 -1.60 17.54 -6.35
C GLU A 61 -0.30 16.71 -6.22
N MET A 62 0.32 16.34 -7.34
CA MET A 62 1.60 15.63 -7.33
C MET A 62 2.77 16.46 -6.79
N THR A 63 2.82 17.76 -7.16
CA THR A 63 3.96 18.64 -6.78
C THR A 63 3.85 19.12 -5.33
N GLN A 64 2.65 19.14 -4.74
CA GLN A 64 2.47 19.48 -3.32
C GLN A 64 3.25 18.58 -2.39
N HIS A 65 3.40 17.30 -2.77
CA HIS A 65 4.17 16.33 -1.99
C HIS A 65 5.70 16.47 -2.19
N MET A 66 6.14 17.06 -3.31
CA MET A 66 7.57 17.18 -3.62
C MET A 66 8.26 18.43 -3.01
N LYS A 67 7.52 19.50 -2.73
CA LYS A 67 8.09 20.76 -2.22
C LYS A 67 8.62 20.70 -0.77
N SER A 68 8.41 19.60 -0.06
CA SER A 68 8.73 19.49 1.36
C SER A 68 9.91 18.56 1.64
N GLN A 69 11.05 18.81 1.04
CA GLN A 69 12.25 17.96 1.13
C GLN A 69 13.18 18.22 2.33
N SER A 70 12.84 19.10 3.27
CA SER A 70 13.78 19.55 4.30
C SER A 70 13.95 18.61 5.51
N ILE A 71 13.07 17.61 5.70
CA ILE A 71 13.16 16.65 6.82
C ILE A 71 13.02 15.23 6.27
N PRO A 72 13.97 14.29 6.53
CA PRO A 72 13.98 12.96 5.90
C PRO A 72 12.71 12.12 6.20
N VAL A 73 12.16 12.22 7.41
CA VAL A 73 10.90 11.53 7.77
C VAL A 73 9.70 12.10 7.02
N TYR A 74 9.68 13.40 6.84
CA TYR A 74 8.61 14.11 6.13
C TYR A 74 8.64 13.83 4.62
N SER A 75 9.84 13.76 4.02
CA SER A 75 10.00 13.39 2.60
C SER A 75 9.58 11.95 2.32
N MET A 76 9.90 11.03 3.22
CA MET A 76 9.47 9.62 3.10
C MET A 76 7.95 9.49 3.18
N LEU A 77 7.30 10.23 4.10
CA LEU A 77 5.85 10.24 4.23
C LEU A 77 5.18 10.88 3.00
N ALA A 78 5.74 12.00 2.51
CA ALA A 78 5.28 12.67 1.31
C ALA A 78 5.33 11.77 0.08
N HIS A 79 6.45 11.06 -0.12
CA HIS A 79 6.62 10.12 -1.23
C HIS A 79 5.61 8.94 -1.16
N LYS A 80 5.40 8.37 0.03
CA LYS A 80 4.40 7.31 0.23
C LYS A 80 2.97 7.80 0.02
N ALA A 81 2.64 9.00 0.47
CA ALA A 81 1.33 9.62 0.25
C ALA A 81 1.07 9.89 -1.24
N GLN A 82 2.10 10.34 -1.97
CA GLN A 82 2.04 10.51 -3.43
C GLN A 82 1.78 9.18 -4.15
N MET A 83 2.53 8.12 -3.81
CA MET A 83 2.31 6.78 -4.35
C MET A 83 0.89 6.25 -4.07
N ALA A 84 0.35 6.55 -2.88
CA ALA A 84 -1.01 6.20 -2.49
C ALA A 84 -2.09 7.06 -3.16
N ASN A 85 -1.72 8.13 -3.88
CA ASN A 85 -2.61 9.14 -4.44
C ASN A 85 -3.60 9.69 -3.40
N ILE A 86 -3.08 10.04 -2.22
CA ILE A 86 -3.86 10.61 -1.14
C ILE A 86 -3.88 12.13 -1.31
N ALA A 87 -5.07 12.72 -1.32
CA ALA A 87 -5.26 14.17 -1.49
C ALA A 87 -4.77 15.00 -0.28
N PHE A 88 -4.40 14.36 0.83
CA PHE A 88 -3.91 15.06 2.02
C PHE A 88 -2.48 15.55 1.84
N THR A 89 -2.26 16.80 2.22
CA THR A 89 -0.90 17.33 2.31
C THR A 89 -0.13 16.60 3.43
N PRO A 90 1.22 16.51 3.33
CA PRO A 90 2.01 15.86 4.38
C PRO A 90 1.77 16.46 5.79
N MET A 91 1.46 17.74 5.88
CA MET A 91 1.11 18.41 7.14
C MET A 91 -0.23 17.91 7.71
N GLN A 92 -1.22 17.68 6.85
CA GLN A 92 -2.51 17.10 7.27
C GLN A 92 -2.36 15.66 7.74
N ILE A 93 -1.43 14.89 7.14
CA ILE A 93 -1.12 13.53 7.58
C ILE A 93 -0.47 13.54 8.97
N VAL A 94 0.47 14.46 9.22
CA VAL A 94 1.07 14.63 10.56
C VAL A 94 0.00 15.07 11.57
N LEU A 95 -0.87 16.01 11.22
CA LEU A 95 -1.99 16.42 12.07
C LEU A 95 -2.89 15.22 12.37
N LEU A 96 -3.21 14.39 11.38
CA LEU A 96 -4.00 13.17 11.56
C LEU A 96 -3.32 12.20 12.54
N MET A 97 -2.00 12.00 12.42
CA MET A 97 -1.23 11.16 13.36
C MET A 97 -1.35 11.68 14.80
N VAL A 98 -1.23 13.01 14.98
CA VAL A 98 -1.36 13.66 16.31
C VAL A 98 -2.76 13.49 16.86
N VAL A 99 -3.80 13.73 16.06
CA VAL A 99 -5.21 13.59 16.48
C VAL A 99 -5.52 12.14 16.87
N VAL A 100 -5.09 11.16 16.08
CA VAL A 100 -5.30 9.74 16.38
C VAL A 100 -4.53 9.32 17.64
N SER A 101 -3.30 9.80 17.82
CA SER A 101 -2.52 9.55 19.06
C SER A 101 -3.18 10.18 20.29
N ALA A 102 -3.69 11.40 20.17
CA ALA A 102 -4.37 12.07 21.27
C ALA A 102 -5.71 11.37 21.64
N ALA A 103 -6.48 10.95 20.64
CA ALA A 103 -7.71 10.18 20.87
C ALA A 103 -7.42 8.83 21.53
N ALA A 104 -6.40 8.11 21.07
CA ALA A 104 -5.95 6.85 21.68
C ALA A 104 -5.48 7.06 23.12
N PHE A 105 -4.74 8.14 23.41
CA PHE A 105 -4.30 8.48 24.76
C PHE A 105 -5.49 8.78 25.68
N GLY A 106 -6.46 9.60 25.24
CA GLY A 106 -7.67 9.90 26.00
C GLY A 106 -8.48 8.64 26.31
N MET A 107 -8.64 7.77 25.32
CA MET A 107 -9.37 6.51 25.48
C MET A 107 -8.66 5.55 26.45
N LEU A 108 -7.33 5.39 26.33
CA LEU A 108 -6.54 4.59 27.27
C LEU A 108 -6.60 5.17 28.70
N THR A 109 -6.71 6.48 28.86
CA THR A 109 -6.82 7.13 30.16
C THR A 109 -8.14 6.84 30.88
N ILE A 110 -9.23 6.70 30.08
CA ILE A 110 -10.57 6.40 30.62
C ILE A 110 -10.73 4.90 30.91
N LEU A 111 -10.12 4.04 30.09
CA LEU A 111 -10.36 2.60 30.12
C LEU A 111 -9.30 1.80 30.89
N THR A 112 -8.15 2.39 31.23
CA THR A 112 -7.04 1.66 31.84
C THR A 112 -6.35 2.47 32.96
N ASP A 113 -5.95 1.79 34.05
CA ASP A 113 -5.15 2.36 35.13
C ASP A 113 -3.63 2.17 34.94
N VAL A 114 -3.21 1.86 33.72
CA VAL A 114 -1.79 1.69 33.36
C VAL A 114 -1.03 3.00 33.54
N GLY A 115 0.22 2.94 33.97
CA GLY A 115 1.07 4.11 34.17
C GLY A 115 1.19 5.03 32.96
N VAL A 116 1.23 6.35 33.22
CA VAL A 116 1.28 7.39 32.17
C VAL A 116 2.34 7.15 31.08
N PRO A 117 3.60 6.72 31.39
CA PRO A 117 4.62 6.48 30.36
C PRO A 117 4.21 5.42 29.35
N ILE A 118 3.57 4.34 29.80
CA ILE A 118 3.12 3.25 28.94
C ILE A 118 1.94 3.72 28.08
N ARG A 119 1.01 4.51 28.61
CA ARG A 119 -0.10 5.10 27.84
C ARG A 119 0.41 5.98 26.70
N ILE A 120 1.41 6.82 26.97
CA ILE A 120 2.03 7.69 25.94
C ILE A 120 2.69 6.83 24.86
N LEU A 121 3.49 5.82 25.22
CA LEU A 121 4.16 4.96 24.28
C LEU A 121 3.17 4.23 23.36
N VAL A 122 2.15 3.61 23.95
CA VAL A 122 1.13 2.85 23.21
C VAL A 122 0.31 3.76 22.29
N SER A 123 -0.15 4.93 22.78
CA SER A 123 -0.92 5.87 21.96
C SER A 123 -0.11 6.42 20.80
N LEU A 124 1.17 6.70 20.99
CA LEU A 124 2.08 7.15 19.92
C LEU A 124 2.31 6.06 18.87
N LEU A 125 2.54 4.81 19.32
CA LEU A 125 2.68 3.67 18.42
C LEU A 125 1.40 3.42 17.61
N MET A 126 0.23 3.55 18.23
CA MET A 126 -1.06 3.42 17.54
C MET A 126 -1.30 4.52 16.52
N GLY A 127 -1.08 5.78 16.89
CA GLY A 127 -1.34 6.91 15.99
C GLY A 127 -0.36 6.98 14.83
N VAL A 128 0.94 6.97 15.11
CA VAL A 128 1.97 7.05 14.07
C VAL A 128 2.05 5.75 13.28
N GLY A 129 2.13 4.61 13.94
CA GLY A 129 2.23 3.29 13.32
C GLY A 129 0.97 2.92 12.53
N GLY A 130 -0.22 3.19 13.06
CA GLY A 130 -1.49 2.92 12.41
C GLY A 130 -1.67 3.72 11.12
N VAL A 131 -1.45 5.02 11.17
CA VAL A 131 -1.55 5.89 9.97
C VAL A 131 -0.48 5.55 8.94
N TYR A 132 0.76 5.30 9.37
CA TYR A 132 1.84 4.91 8.46
C TYR A 132 1.55 3.58 7.75
N THR A 133 1.14 2.55 8.48
CA THR A 133 0.82 1.23 7.90
C THR A 133 -0.36 1.32 6.94
N TRP A 134 -1.36 2.15 7.23
CA TRP A 134 -2.47 2.39 6.32
C TRP A 134 -2.03 3.06 5.01
N ILE A 135 -1.24 4.15 5.07
CA ILE A 135 -0.72 4.83 3.87
C ILE A 135 0.14 3.86 3.05
N ASN A 136 1.03 3.11 3.71
CA ASN A 136 1.90 2.14 3.04
C ASN A 136 1.10 1.00 2.39
N SER A 137 0.06 0.50 3.04
CA SER A 137 -0.82 -0.52 2.48
C SER A 137 -1.57 0.00 1.25
N LYS A 138 -2.07 1.23 1.30
CA LYS A 138 -2.76 1.87 0.17
C LYS A 138 -1.81 2.14 -1.00
N ALA A 139 -0.59 2.61 -0.73
CA ALA A 139 0.45 2.79 -1.75
C ALA A 139 0.82 1.46 -2.43
N ASN A 140 1.09 0.43 -1.64
CA ASN A 140 1.44 -0.89 -2.15
C ASN A 140 0.32 -1.50 -2.98
N LYS A 141 -0.95 -1.38 -2.55
CA LYS A 141 -2.12 -1.83 -3.31
C LYS A 141 -2.19 -1.14 -4.66
N ARG A 142 -2.02 0.19 -4.71
CA ARG A 142 -2.06 0.98 -5.94
C ARG A 142 -0.94 0.60 -6.90
N MET A 143 0.29 0.40 -6.39
CA MET A 143 1.44 -0.04 -7.20
C MET A 143 1.22 -1.46 -7.75
N SER A 144 0.70 -2.38 -6.93
CA SER A 144 0.35 -3.74 -7.39
C SER A 144 -0.69 -3.71 -8.50
N MET A 145 -1.76 -2.91 -8.33
CA MET A 145 -2.80 -2.76 -9.35
C MET A 145 -2.25 -2.20 -10.67
N SER A 146 -1.37 -1.19 -10.63
CA SER A 146 -0.71 -0.67 -11.83
C SER A 146 0.11 -1.73 -12.54
N GLY A 147 0.85 -2.55 -11.77
CA GLY A 147 1.62 -3.67 -12.32
C GLY A 147 0.73 -4.70 -13.01
N GLU A 148 -0.40 -5.06 -12.38
CA GLU A 148 -1.35 -6.03 -12.92
C GLU A 148 -2.05 -5.53 -14.20
N GLN A 149 -2.25 -4.22 -14.34
CA GLN A 149 -2.84 -3.58 -15.51
C GLN A 149 -1.85 -3.42 -16.67
N LEU A 150 -0.54 -3.37 -16.39
CA LEU A 150 0.49 -3.07 -17.39
C LEU A 150 0.52 -4.03 -18.58
N PRO A 151 0.39 -5.36 -18.44
CA PRO A 151 0.37 -6.28 -19.58
C PRO A 151 -0.74 -5.97 -20.58
N GLU A 152 -1.93 -5.67 -20.10
CA GLU A 152 -3.10 -5.31 -20.90
C GLU A 152 -2.88 -3.97 -21.61
N ALA A 153 -2.36 -2.98 -20.89
CA ALA A 153 -2.02 -1.67 -21.44
C ALA A 153 -1.01 -1.78 -22.59
N VAL A 154 0.06 -2.57 -22.43
CA VAL A 154 1.06 -2.79 -23.47
C VAL A 154 0.46 -3.53 -24.67
N GLU A 155 -0.44 -4.48 -24.46
CA GLU A 155 -1.15 -5.13 -25.58
C GLU A 155 -2.06 -4.19 -26.36
N LEU A 156 -2.74 -3.28 -25.68
CA LEU A 156 -3.52 -2.23 -26.34
C LEU A 156 -2.61 -1.34 -27.19
N MET A 157 -1.42 -0.97 -26.68
CA MET A 157 -0.43 -0.22 -27.44
C MET A 157 0.02 -1.00 -28.68
N VAL A 158 0.36 -2.29 -28.54
CA VAL A 158 0.80 -3.15 -29.64
C VAL A 158 -0.29 -3.25 -30.71
N ARG A 159 -1.54 -3.47 -30.32
CA ARG A 159 -2.67 -3.53 -31.27
C ARG A 159 -2.83 -2.22 -32.06
N SER A 160 -2.74 -1.08 -31.37
CA SER A 160 -2.83 0.23 -31.99
C SER A 160 -1.69 0.47 -33.00
N LEU A 161 -0.46 0.13 -32.62
CA LEU A 161 0.73 0.28 -33.49
C LEU A 161 0.66 -0.64 -34.71
N ARG A 162 0.18 -1.88 -34.60
CA ARG A 162 0.01 -2.81 -35.69
C ARG A 162 -1.00 -2.35 -36.77
N VAL A 163 -1.99 -1.56 -36.37
CA VAL A 163 -2.96 -0.91 -37.28
C VAL A 163 -2.35 0.32 -37.95
N GLY A 164 -1.16 0.76 -37.53
CA GLY A 164 -0.46 1.91 -38.07
C GLY A 164 -0.71 3.22 -37.38
N HIS A 165 -1.34 3.21 -36.21
CA HIS A 165 -1.50 4.44 -35.40
C HIS A 165 -0.16 4.88 -34.80
N PRO A 166 0.08 6.19 -34.69
CA PRO A 166 1.26 6.71 -34.02
C PRO A 166 1.20 6.34 -32.50
N PHE A 167 2.38 6.23 -31.87
CA PHE A 167 2.49 5.83 -30.47
C PHE A 167 1.73 6.77 -29.49
N SER A 168 1.70 8.06 -29.80
CA SER A 168 0.91 9.05 -29.02
C SER A 168 -0.58 8.67 -28.99
N ASN A 169 -1.12 8.20 -30.11
CA ASN A 169 -2.50 7.74 -30.18
C ASN A 169 -2.71 6.43 -29.39
N ALA A 170 -1.74 5.51 -29.44
CA ALA A 170 -1.77 4.29 -28.62
C ALA A 170 -1.85 4.60 -27.13
N ILE A 171 -1.04 5.55 -26.63
CA ILE A 171 -1.11 6.02 -25.22
C ILE A 171 -2.49 6.63 -24.92
N SER A 172 -3.04 7.44 -25.82
CA SER A 172 -4.38 8.03 -25.64
C SER A 172 -5.48 6.96 -25.55
N ILE A 173 -5.39 5.87 -26.34
CA ILE A 173 -6.31 4.73 -26.24
C ILE A 173 -6.18 4.07 -24.86
N VAL A 174 -4.97 3.75 -24.41
CA VAL A 174 -4.72 3.13 -23.11
C VAL A 174 -5.27 4.01 -21.98
N SER A 175 -5.12 5.33 -22.08
CA SER A 175 -5.63 6.26 -21.07
C SER A 175 -7.15 6.25 -20.91
N ARG A 176 -7.89 5.77 -21.90
CA ARG A 176 -9.37 5.68 -21.89
C ARG A 176 -9.86 4.29 -21.53
N GLU A 177 -9.18 3.26 -21.99
CA GLU A 177 -9.60 1.87 -21.85
C GLU A 177 -9.15 1.24 -20.51
N VAL A 178 -7.96 1.65 -20.01
CA VAL A 178 -7.41 1.09 -18.77
C VAL A 178 -7.92 1.89 -17.56
N PRO A 179 -8.42 1.22 -16.51
CA PRO A 179 -8.90 1.89 -15.31
C PRO A 179 -7.76 2.52 -14.49
N ASP A 180 -8.15 3.31 -13.47
CA ASP A 180 -7.19 3.82 -12.48
C ASP A 180 -6.50 2.64 -11.73
N PRO A 181 -5.20 2.73 -11.40
CA PRO A 181 -4.30 3.89 -11.46
C PRO A 181 -3.58 4.09 -12.81
N LEU A 182 -3.38 3.04 -13.60
CA LEU A 182 -2.52 3.12 -14.80
C LEU A 182 -3.13 4.01 -15.89
N GLY A 183 -4.44 3.96 -16.09
CA GLY A 183 -5.11 4.80 -17.09
C GLY A 183 -4.98 6.29 -16.81
N THR A 184 -5.05 6.72 -15.55
CA THR A 184 -4.82 8.12 -15.16
C THR A 184 -3.37 8.54 -15.45
N GLU A 185 -2.39 7.70 -15.13
CA GLU A 185 -0.97 7.98 -15.39
C GLU A 185 -0.70 8.06 -16.91
N MET A 186 -1.26 7.15 -17.71
CA MET A 186 -1.15 7.20 -19.17
C MET A 186 -1.86 8.43 -19.77
N GLY A 187 -2.96 8.87 -19.15
CA GLY A 187 -3.63 10.10 -19.52
C GLY A 187 -2.74 11.33 -19.32
N MET A 188 -2.02 11.41 -18.21
CA MET A 188 -1.04 12.47 -17.99
C MET A 188 0.11 12.42 -19.01
N VAL A 189 0.60 11.22 -19.35
CA VAL A 189 1.60 11.04 -20.41
C VAL A 189 1.07 11.59 -21.74
N SER A 190 -0.17 11.24 -22.11
CA SER A 190 -0.81 11.72 -23.35
C SER A 190 -0.94 13.26 -23.37
N ASP A 191 -1.31 13.86 -22.25
CA ASP A 191 -1.46 15.31 -22.15
C ASP A 191 -0.09 16.01 -22.20
N GLU A 192 0.91 15.51 -21.48
CA GLU A 192 2.27 16.08 -21.49
C GLU A 192 2.91 15.99 -22.88
N ALA A 193 2.71 14.89 -23.59
CA ALA A 193 3.16 14.72 -24.97
C ALA A 193 2.45 15.71 -25.94
N ALA A 194 1.17 15.98 -25.72
CA ALA A 194 0.43 16.98 -26.49
C ALA A 194 0.96 18.42 -26.28
N TYR A 195 1.59 18.69 -25.12
CA TYR A 195 2.30 19.95 -24.83
C TYR A 195 3.78 19.94 -25.24
N GLY A 196 4.21 18.95 -26.03
CA GLY A 196 5.55 18.88 -26.61
C GLY A 196 6.64 18.34 -25.70
N ARG A 197 6.29 17.70 -24.58
CA ARG A 197 7.27 16.96 -23.76
C ARG A 197 7.67 15.65 -24.43
N ASP A 198 8.93 15.26 -24.24
CA ASP A 198 9.41 13.96 -24.71
C ASP A 198 8.66 12.83 -24.01
N MET A 199 8.16 11.89 -24.82
CA MET A 199 7.32 10.79 -24.32
C MET A 199 8.12 9.77 -23.52
N GLY A 200 9.39 9.54 -23.87
CA GLY A 200 10.28 8.66 -23.14
C GLY A 200 10.58 9.19 -21.74
N GLU A 201 10.85 10.50 -21.62
CA GLU A 201 11.06 11.15 -20.31
C GLU A 201 9.79 11.12 -19.46
N THR A 202 8.64 11.36 -20.07
CA THR A 202 7.36 11.34 -19.36
C THR A 202 7.03 9.92 -18.86
N LEU A 203 7.23 8.89 -19.69
CA LEU A 203 7.07 7.50 -19.28
C LEU A 203 8.04 7.10 -18.17
N LYS A 204 9.29 7.57 -18.23
CA LYS A 204 10.28 7.35 -17.18
C LYS A 204 9.82 7.96 -15.84
N ALA A 205 9.30 9.17 -15.86
CA ALA A 205 8.76 9.82 -14.68
C ALA A 205 7.56 9.04 -14.08
N VAL A 206 6.70 8.45 -14.91
CA VAL A 206 5.63 7.54 -14.46
C VAL A 206 6.20 6.27 -13.84
N ALA A 207 7.23 5.67 -14.46
CA ALA A 207 7.88 4.47 -13.93
C ALA A 207 8.52 4.70 -12.54
N GLU A 208 9.08 5.87 -12.32
CA GLU A 208 9.62 6.29 -11.02
C GLU A 208 8.51 6.51 -9.98
N ARG A 209 7.41 7.17 -10.36
CA ARG A 209 6.25 7.39 -9.47
C ARG A 209 5.57 6.10 -9.04
N LEU A 210 5.42 5.16 -9.97
CA LEU A 210 4.78 3.86 -9.71
C LEU A 210 5.77 2.83 -9.12
N ASP A 211 7.05 3.16 -9.00
CA ASP A 211 8.14 2.25 -8.61
C ASP A 211 8.04 0.88 -9.32
N ASN A 212 7.77 0.91 -10.63
CA ASN A 212 7.51 -0.28 -11.42
C ASN A 212 8.62 -0.52 -12.44
N GLN A 213 9.31 -1.66 -12.31
CA GLN A 213 10.44 -2.02 -13.17
C GLN A 213 10.02 -2.28 -14.60
N ASP A 214 8.86 -2.91 -14.85
CA ASP A 214 8.38 -3.19 -16.19
C ASP A 214 8.02 -1.91 -16.94
N MET A 215 7.49 -0.93 -16.21
CA MET A 215 7.25 0.40 -16.74
C MET A 215 8.55 1.13 -17.09
N ARG A 216 9.64 0.90 -16.33
CA ARG A 216 10.98 1.40 -16.71
C ARG A 216 11.47 0.77 -18.02
N PHE A 217 11.28 -0.53 -18.20
CA PHE A 217 11.60 -1.20 -19.45
C PHE A 217 10.78 -0.66 -20.63
N LEU A 218 9.48 -0.40 -20.42
CA LEU A 218 8.63 0.24 -21.42
C LEU A 218 9.18 1.61 -21.83
N ALA A 219 9.53 2.46 -20.86
CA ALA A 219 10.07 3.80 -21.11
C ALA A 219 11.38 3.74 -21.91
N VAL A 220 12.30 2.86 -21.52
CA VAL A 220 13.57 2.66 -22.21
C VAL A 220 13.35 2.14 -23.65
N ALA A 221 12.46 1.16 -23.85
CA ALA A 221 12.13 0.63 -25.16
C ALA A 221 11.58 1.72 -26.09
N VAL A 222 10.67 2.55 -25.58
CA VAL A 222 10.11 3.68 -26.34
C VAL A 222 11.19 4.70 -26.71
N THR A 223 12.03 5.10 -25.75
CA THR A 223 13.13 6.07 -25.98
C THR A 223 14.09 5.58 -27.05
N ILE A 224 14.51 4.31 -26.98
CA ILE A 224 15.44 3.73 -27.95
C ILE A 224 14.81 3.70 -29.35
N GLN A 225 13.54 3.27 -29.44
CA GLN A 225 12.88 3.15 -30.76
C GLN A 225 12.52 4.48 -31.40
N GLN A 226 12.25 5.51 -30.61
CA GLN A 226 12.07 6.87 -31.13
C GLN A 226 13.35 7.41 -31.78
N THR A 227 14.53 7.03 -31.28
CA THR A 227 15.82 7.46 -31.82
C THR A 227 16.32 6.57 -32.96
N SER A 228 16.11 5.25 -32.90
CA SER A 228 16.61 4.29 -33.88
C SER A 228 15.66 4.03 -35.05
N GLY A 229 14.37 4.39 -34.94
CA GLY A 229 13.37 4.21 -36.01
C GLY A 229 12.95 2.76 -36.26
N GLY A 230 13.14 1.86 -35.30
CA GLY A 230 12.80 0.44 -35.42
C GLY A 230 11.31 0.12 -35.21
N ASN A 231 10.95 -1.15 -35.26
CA ASN A 231 9.60 -1.65 -35.07
C ASN A 231 9.21 -1.69 -33.57
N LEU A 232 8.66 -0.58 -33.06
CA LEU A 232 8.23 -0.48 -31.66
C LEU A 232 7.17 -1.53 -31.31
N ALA A 233 6.25 -1.88 -32.23
CA ALA A 233 5.20 -2.86 -31.97
C ALA A 233 5.76 -4.25 -31.64
N GLU A 234 6.83 -4.67 -32.31
CA GLU A 234 7.47 -5.96 -32.07
C GLU A 234 8.16 -6.01 -30.71
N ILE A 235 8.87 -4.94 -30.34
CA ILE A 235 9.54 -4.86 -29.03
C ILE A 235 8.51 -4.85 -27.88
N LEU A 236 7.44 -4.08 -28.03
CA LEU A 236 6.38 -4.04 -27.03
C LEU A 236 5.61 -5.37 -26.93
N ASP A 237 5.43 -6.09 -28.03
CA ASP A 237 4.85 -7.44 -28.03
C ASP A 237 5.73 -8.43 -27.24
N GLY A 238 7.05 -8.38 -27.45
CA GLY A 238 8.02 -9.13 -26.66
C GLY A 238 7.94 -8.79 -25.17
N LEU A 239 7.92 -7.51 -24.83
CA LEU A 239 7.80 -7.04 -23.45
C LEU A 239 6.49 -7.52 -22.80
N ALA A 240 5.35 -7.37 -23.48
CA ALA A 240 4.05 -7.84 -22.98
C ALA A 240 4.06 -9.34 -22.66
N LYS A 241 4.67 -10.16 -23.54
CA LYS A 241 4.82 -11.61 -23.34
C LYS A 241 5.65 -11.94 -22.09
N VAL A 242 6.77 -11.24 -21.88
CA VAL A 242 7.66 -11.43 -20.73
C VAL A 242 6.93 -11.06 -19.43
N ILE A 243 6.29 -9.88 -19.38
CA ILE A 243 5.56 -9.41 -18.21
C ILE A 243 4.44 -10.40 -17.85
N ARG A 244 3.67 -10.84 -18.87
CA ARG A 244 2.57 -11.80 -18.66
C ARG A 244 3.07 -13.17 -18.19
N ALA A 245 4.18 -13.66 -18.73
CA ALA A 245 4.79 -14.92 -18.30
C ALA A 245 5.22 -14.84 -16.82
N ARG A 246 5.81 -13.72 -16.43
CA ARG A 246 6.21 -13.45 -15.04
C ARG A 246 5.00 -13.41 -14.10
N PHE A 247 3.92 -12.69 -14.44
CA PHE A 247 2.72 -12.66 -13.63
C PHE A 247 2.06 -14.05 -13.49
N ARG A 248 2.05 -14.86 -14.56
CA ARG A 248 1.57 -16.25 -14.47
C ARG A 248 2.41 -17.09 -13.53
N LEU A 249 3.73 -16.91 -13.54
CA LEU A 249 4.64 -17.59 -12.63
C LEU A 249 4.35 -17.20 -11.17
N PHE A 250 4.26 -15.90 -10.87
CA PHE A 250 3.93 -15.42 -9.52
C PHE A 250 2.61 -15.98 -9.00
N ARG A 251 1.55 -15.94 -9.81
CA ARG A 251 0.25 -16.51 -9.44
C ARG A 251 0.34 -18.02 -9.17
N ARG A 252 1.14 -18.74 -9.94
CA ARG A 252 1.35 -20.18 -9.73
C ARG A 252 2.12 -20.45 -8.44
N VAL A 253 3.16 -19.70 -8.15
CA VAL A 253 3.91 -19.77 -6.88
C VAL A 253 3.00 -19.43 -5.71
N ASP A 254 2.20 -18.37 -5.81
CA ASP A 254 1.25 -18.00 -4.76
C ASP A 254 0.21 -19.09 -4.50
N ALA A 255 -0.32 -19.74 -5.55
CA ALA A 255 -1.26 -20.83 -5.41
C ALA A 255 -0.63 -22.04 -4.70
N ILE A 256 0.59 -22.45 -5.09
CA ILE A 256 1.31 -23.58 -4.47
C ILE A 256 1.67 -23.27 -3.01
N THR A 257 2.04 -22.03 -2.70
CA THR A 257 2.45 -21.63 -1.35
C THR A 257 1.28 -21.24 -0.44
N ALA A 258 0.06 -21.12 -0.98
CA ALA A 258 -1.12 -20.67 -0.23
C ALA A 258 -1.42 -21.58 0.97
N GLU A 259 -1.34 -22.91 0.80
CA GLU A 259 -1.56 -23.88 1.85
C GLU A 259 -0.51 -23.76 2.97
N ALA A 260 0.77 -23.66 2.60
CA ALA A 260 1.86 -23.45 3.54
C ALA A 260 1.74 -22.12 4.30
N LYS A 261 1.30 -21.04 3.61
CA LYS A 261 1.02 -19.73 4.21
C LYS A 261 -0.10 -19.82 5.26
N TRP A 262 -1.16 -20.56 4.97
CA TRP A 262 -2.28 -20.75 5.90
C TRP A 262 -1.88 -21.58 7.11
N SER A 263 -1.27 -22.76 6.87
CA SER A 263 -0.78 -23.62 7.93
C SER A 263 0.21 -22.94 8.85
N GLY A 264 1.13 -22.14 8.26
CA GLY A 264 2.08 -21.34 9.02
C GLY A 264 1.45 -20.27 9.90
N LYS A 265 0.43 -19.57 9.39
CA LYS A 265 -0.32 -18.59 10.19
C LYS A 265 -1.07 -19.23 11.34
N LEU A 266 -1.72 -20.38 11.09
CA LEU A 266 -2.47 -21.12 12.08
C LEU A 266 -1.55 -21.65 13.18
N LEU A 267 -0.43 -22.27 12.79
CA LEU A 267 0.57 -22.79 13.71
C LEU A 267 1.20 -21.69 14.57
N SER A 268 1.49 -20.54 13.98
CA SER A 268 2.04 -19.38 14.72
C SER A 268 1.00 -18.69 15.62
N GLY A 269 -0.27 -18.72 15.25
CA GLY A 269 -1.37 -18.16 16.05
C GLY A 269 -1.86 -19.09 17.18
N PHE A 270 -1.64 -20.40 17.02
CA PHE A 270 -2.18 -21.40 17.94
C PHE A 270 -1.78 -21.21 19.41
N PRO A 271 -0.50 -20.91 19.76
CA PRO A 271 -0.12 -20.69 21.16
C PRO A 271 -0.85 -19.50 21.80
N ILE A 272 -1.09 -18.44 21.02
CA ILE A 272 -1.83 -17.24 21.49
C ILE A 272 -3.31 -17.60 21.70
N LEU A 273 -3.92 -18.31 20.75
CA LEU A 273 -5.29 -18.77 20.85
C LEU A 273 -5.48 -19.75 22.03
N ALA A 274 -4.52 -20.64 22.23
CA ALA A 274 -4.53 -21.58 23.36
C ALA A 274 -4.45 -20.84 24.70
N LEU A 275 -3.56 -19.86 24.81
CA LEU A 275 -3.42 -19.03 26.02
C LEU A 275 -4.71 -18.27 26.35
N ILE A 276 -5.34 -17.66 25.34
CA ILE A 276 -6.63 -16.98 25.49
C ILE A 276 -7.72 -18.00 25.87
N GLY A 277 -7.78 -19.14 25.20
CA GLY A 277 -8.78 -20.17 25.47
C GLY A 277 -8.68 -20.75 26.88
N ILE A 278 -7.48 -21.06 27.36
CA ILE A 278 -7.24 -21.55 28.72
C ILE A 278 -7.69 -20.51 29.75
N ASN A 279 -7.34 -19.25 29.53
CA ASN A 279 -7.68 -18.17 30.46
C ASN A 279 -9.21 -17.88 30.52
N LEU A 280 -9.92 -18.09 29.40
CA LEU A 280 -11.39 -17.97 29.35
C LEU A 280 -12.11 -19.12 30.06
N VAL A 281 -11.59 -20.35 29.92
CA VAL A 281 -12.20 -21.56 30.51
C VAL A 281 -11.85 -21.68 31.99
N GLN A 282 -10.63 -21.35 32.36
CA GLN A 282 -10.10 -21.49 33.71
C GLN A 282 -9.22 -20.28 34.08
N PRO A 283 -9.82 -19.17 34.55
CA PRO A 283 -9.12 -17.91 34.81
C PRO A 283 -7.93 -18.01 35.78
N ASN A 284 -7.99 -18.97 36.71
CA ASN A 284 -6.95 -19.15 37.73
C ASN A 284 -5.88 -20.19 37.36
N TYR A 285 -5.86 -20.69 36.11
CA TYR A 285 -4.95 -21.74 35.70
C TYR A 285 -3.46 -21.37 35.83
N PHE A 286 -3.14 -20.11 35.64
CA PHE A 286 -1.76 -19.61 35.67
C PHE A 286 -1.34 -18.97 37.00
N ASP A 287 -2.22 -18.93 38.04
CA ASP A 287 -1.95 -18.21 39.31
C ASP A 287 -0.69 -18.73 40.00
N GLU A 288 -0.57 -20.04 40.18
CA GLU A 288 0.59 -20.64 40.84
C GLU A 288 1.89 -20.41 40.07
N VAL A 289 1.80 -20.37 38.73
CA VAL A 289 2.97 -20.16 37.85
C VAL A 289 3.41 -18.70 37.87
N MET A 290 2.47 -17.77 38.00
CA MET A 290 2.76 -16.32 38.08
C MET A 290 3.46 -15.90 39.37
N GLU A 291 3.23 -16.64 40.47
CA GLU A 291 3.93 -16.39 41.72
C GLU A 291 5.37 -16.92 41.72
N SER A 292 5.74 -17.74 40.73
CA SER A 292 7.09 -18.28 40.62
C SER A 292 8.09 -17.21 40.12
N PRO A 293 9.29 -17.11 40.74
CA PRO A 293 10.33 -16.19 40.29
C PRO A 293 10.84 -16.50 38.85
N LEU A 294 10.55 -17.70 38.35
CA LEU A 294 10.92 -18.13 36.99
C LEU A 294 9.89 -17.69 35.93
N PHE A 295 8.75 -17.13 36.31
CA PHE A 295 7.69 -16.76 35.38
C PHE A 295 8.15 -15.74 34.32
N ILE A 296 8.79 -14.66 34.76
CA ILE A 296 9.28 -13.61 33.86
C ILE A 296 10.34 -14.14 32.89
N PRO A 297 11.39 -14.87 33.30
CA PRO A 297 12.32 -15.50 32.39
C PRO A 297 11.67 -16.47 31.40
N ALA A 298 10.71 -17.29 31.87
CA ALA A 298 9.97 -18.21 31.02
C ALA A 298 9.15 -17.49 29.93
N CYS A 299 8.49 -16.39 30.27
CA CYS A 299 7.77 -15.56 29.30
C CYS A 299 8.69 -15.00 28.22
N PHE A 300 9.91 -14.54 28.59
CA PHE A 300 10.90 -14.09 27.62
C PHE A 300 11.35 -15.19 26.67
N VAL A 301 11.57 -16.41 27.17
CA VAL A 301 11.97 -17.57 26.37
C VAL A 301 10.85 -17.94 25.39
N VAL A 302 9.60 -18.02 25.86
CA VAL A 302 8.44 -18.32 24.99
C VAL A 302 8.25 -17.22 23.93
N ALA A 303 8.36 -15.95 24.30
CA ALA A 303 8.26 -14.85 23.36
C ALA A 303 9.39 -14.91 22.30
N ALA A 304 10.61 -15.22 22.69
CA ALA A 304 11.74 -15.40 21.78
C ALA A 304 11.49 -16.55 20.78
N PHE A 305 10.97 -17.69 21.24
CA PHE A 305 10.59 -18.81 20.37
C PHE A 305 9.45 -18.45 19.41
N LEU A 306 8.44 -17.70 19.87
CA LEU A 306 7.37 -17.22 18.99
C LEU A 306 7.89 -16.27 17.91
N VAL A 307 8.78 -15.35 18.27
CA VAL A 307 9.41 -14.43 17.31
C VAL A 307 10.28 -15.22 16.32
N LEU A 308 11.07 -16.18 16.80
CA LEU A 308 11.89 -17.05 15.95
C LEU A 308 11.01 -17.84 14.98
N ASN A 309 9.91 -18.43 15.46
CA ASN A 309 8.92 -19.13 14.64
C ASN A 309 8.39 -18.22 13.51
N LEU A 310 7.98 -16.99 13.85
CA LEU A 310 7.50 -16.02 12.85
C LEU A 310 8.56 -15.66 11.80
N ILE A 311 9.82 -15.51 12.20
CA ILE A 311 10.94 -15.21 11.30
C ILE A 311 11.19 -16.39 10.36
N VAL A 312 11.29 -17.61 10.90
CA VAL A 312 11.53 -18.84 10.14
C VAL A 312 10.39 -19.07 9.14
N MET A 313 9.13 -18.97 9.61
CA MET A 313 7.96 -19.14 8.74
C MET A 313 7.92 -18.10 7.62
N ARG A 314 8.25 -16.84 7.91
CA ARG A 314 8.37 -15.81 6.87
C ARG A 314 9.48 -16.09 5.87
N ALA A 315 10.62 -16.58 6.33
CA ALA A 315 11.76 -16.93 5.47
C ALA A 315 11.44 -18.13 4.56
N LEU A 316 10.77 -19.16 5.07
CA LEU A 316 10.39 -20.36 4.32
C LEU A 316 9.29 -20.10 3.28
N VAL A 317 8.35 -19.21 3.60
CA VAL A 317 7.18 -18.95 2.76
C VAL A 317 7.44 -17.84 1.73
N ASN A 318 8.41 -16.96 1.98
CA ASN A 318 8.74 -15.84 1.10
C ASN A 318 9.78 -16.28 0.05
N ILE A 319 9.34 -17.06 -0.93
CA ILE A 319 10.16 -17.44 -2.08
C ILE A 319 10.37 -16.19 -2.93
N LYS A 320 11.58 -15.64 -2.93
CA LYS A 320 11.98 -14.60 -3.89
C LYS A 320 12.14 -15.27 -5.25
N VAL A 321 11.25 -14.96 -6.17
CA VAL A 321 11.31 -15.32 -7.59
C VAL A 321 11.75 -14.11 -8.40
#